data_803b29c176bd176b34381774cb33f86e
#
_entry.id   803b29c176bd176b34381774cb33f86e
#
_cell.length_a   1.000
_cell.length_b   1.000
_cell.length_c   1.000
_cell.angle_alpha   90.00
_cell.angle_beta   90.00
_cell.angle_gamma   90.00
#
_symmetry.space_group_name_H-M   'P 1'
#
loop_
_entity.id
_entity.type
_entity.pdbx_description
1 polymer ?
#
loop_
_entity_poly.entity_id
_entity_poly.type
_entity_poly.pdbx_seq_one_letter_code
_entity_poly.pdbx_strand_id
1 'polypeptide(L)'
;MLGPQENPSSIRLELSSEADLFFAFMHQIDDAGYRSIQNSQKLMIEFADYPNVLIRMLNSCIREPHVHLGIFTMTNDASEGHLDFIQNMEYKYVELMTCSFTRCPEDVVQSQITYRYNSVKQKLSIMQARLFEINNLVKNKNPSLLLQLQKPSGESKSSQSVRR
;
A
#
# COMPACT_ATOMS: atom_id res chain seq x y z
N MET A 1 5.81 -11.56 -0.53
CA MET A 1 7.14 -12.15 -0.19
C MET A 1 7.17 -13.58 -0.68
N LEU A 2 8.10 -13.93 -1.54
CA LEU A 2 8.33 -15.29 -2.01
C LEU A 2 9.33 -15.94 -1.05
N GLY A 3 8.81 -16.78 -0.15
CA GLY A 3 9.51 -17.78 0.65
C GLY A 3 10.66 -17.35 1.58
N PRO A 4 10.91 -18.07 2.65
CA PRO A 4 12.09 -17.88 3.49
C PRO A 4 13.30 -18.46 2.75
N GLN A 5 14.13 -17.61 2.17
CA GLN A 5 15.47 -17.98 1.82
C GLN A 5 16.36 -17.59 2.99
N GLU A 6 17.02 -18.55 3.59
CA GLU A 6 17.96 -18.32 4.69
C GLU A 6 19.12 -17.39 4.26
N ASN A 7 19.44 -17.31 2.95
CA ASN A 7 20.43 -16.39 2.39
C ASN A 7 19.92 -15.84 1.04
N PRO A 8 19.25 -14.69 1.02
CA PRO A 8 18.82 -14.06 -0.22
C PRO A 8 20.04 -13.58 -1.02
N SER A 9 20.06 -13.86 -2.34
CA SER A 9 21.11 -13.34 -3.23
C SER A 9 20.91 -11.84 -3.56
N SER A 10 19.68 -11.39 -3.51
CA SER A 10 19.30 -9.97 -3.71
C SER A 10 17.98 -9.68 -3.01
N ILE A 11 17.81 -8.43 -2.64
CA ILE A 11 16.60 -7.91 -2.01
C ILE A 11 16.00 -6.87 -2.95
N ARG A 12 14.69 -6.97 -3.17
CA ARG A 12 13.93 -6.01 -3.97
C ARG A 12 12.75 -5.48 -3.15
N LEU A 13 12.69 -4.17 -3.02
CA LEU A 13 11.58 -3.45 -2.40
C LEU A 13 10.94 -2.55 -3.47
N GLU A 14 9.63 -2.67 -3.65
CA GLU A 14 8.87 -1.86 -4.59
C GLU A 14 7.97 -0.89 -3.83
N LEU A 15 8.02 0.38 -4.23
CA LEU A 15 7.18 1.44 -3.72
C LEU A 15 6.22 1.90 -4.81
N SER A 16 4.94 1.91 -4.51
CA SER A 16 3.89 2.28 -5.44
C SER A 16 2.75 2.98 -4.72
N SER A 17 1.97 3.81 -5.43
CA SER A 17 0.82 4.55 -4.89
C SER A 17 -0.50 3.99 -5.45
N GLU A 18 -1.56 4.03 -4.64
CA GLU A 18 -2.92 3.77 -5.11
C GLU A 18 -3.53 5.01 -5.81
N ALA A 19 -3.06 6.20 -5.44
CA ALA A 19 -3.54 7.45 -6.00
C ALA A 19 -2.91 7.78 -7.36
N ASP A 20 -1.70 7.29 -7.62
CA ASP A 20 -0.98 7.45 -8.89
C ASP A 20 -0.47 6.09 -9.38
N LEU A 21 -1.11 5.58 -10.44
CA LEU A 21 -0.77 4.28 -11.02
C LEU A 21 0.61 4.23 -11.67
N PHE A 22 1.15 5.39 -12.06
CA PHE A 22 2.47 5.52 -12.69
C PHE A 22 3.58 5.78 -11.69
N PHE A 23 3.24 5.99 -10.41
CA PHE A 23 4.20 6.09 -9.33
C PHE A 23 4.70 4.70 -8.98
N ALA A 24 5.89 4.37 -9.47
CA ALA A 24 6.53 3.08 -9.21
C ALA A 24 8.05 3.25 -9.12
N PHE A 25 8.59 2.94 -7.96
CA PHE A 25 10.01 3.01 -7.64
C PHE A 25 10.50 1.68 -7.09
N MET A 26 11.75 1.37 -7.31
CA MET A 26 12.36 0.11 -6.91
C MET A 26 13.69 0.36 -6.21
N HIS A 27 13.85 -0.25 -5.05
CA HIS A 27 15.14 -0.44 -4.39
C HIS A 27 15.56 -1.89 -4.59
N GLN A 28 16.66 -2.11 -5.29
CA GLN A 28 17.22 -3.45 -5.50
C GLN A 28 18.68 -3.46 -5.10
N ILE A 29 19.05 -4.42 -4.26
CA ILE A 29 20.38 -4.49 -3.68
C ILE A 29 20.80 -5.95 -3.50
N ASP A 30 22.05 -6.23 -3.78
CA ASP A 30 22.75 -7.47 -3.48
C ASP A 30 23.70 -7.30 -2.28
N ASP A 31 24.40 -8.36 -1.89
CA ASP A 31 25.34 -8.32 -0.77
C ASP A 31 26.46 -7.28 -0.97
N ALA A 32 26.96 -7.14 -2.21
CA ALA A 32 28.03 -6.19 -2.51
C ALA A 32 27.55 -4.73 -2.38
N GLY A 33 26.39 -4.42 -2.95
CA GLY A 33 25.76 -3.10 -2.82
C GLY A 33 25.39 -2.78 -1.37
N TYR A 34 24.90 -3.78 -0.62
CA TYR A 34 24.58 -3.62 0.79
C TYR A 34 25.79 -3.24 1.63
N ARG A 35 26.95 -3.82 1.41
CA ARG A 35 28.19 -3.45 2.12
C ARG A 35 28.55 -1.98 1.95
N SER A 36 28.27 -1.40 0.79
CA SER A 36 28.47 0.02 0.57
C SER A 36 27.51 0.86 1.44
N ILE A 37 26.22 0.50 1.50
CA ILE A 37 25.25 1.14 2.37
C ILE A 37 25.60 0.94 3.84
N GLN A 38 25.94 -0.28 4.23
CA GLN A 38 26.35 -0.62 5.59
C GLN A 38 27.49 0.28 6.09
N ASN A 39 28.53 0.44 5.27
CA ASN A 39 29.69 1.27 5.62
C ASN A 39 29.34 2.76 5.66
N SER A 40 28.60 3.27 4.68
CA SER A 40 28.25 4.70 4.59
C SER A 40 27.32 5.15 5.73
N GLN A 41 26.35 4.31 6.09
CA GLN A 41 25.35 4.60 7.12
C GLN A 41 25.70 3.97 8.47
N LYS A 42 26.86 3.28 8.59
CA LYS A 42 27.33 2.61 9.82
C LYS A 42 26.30 1.63 10.40
N LEU A 43 25.65 0.84 9.53
CA LEU A 43 24.66 -0.14 9.94
C LEU A 43 25.35 -1.34 10.60
N MET A 44 24.84 -1.76 11.76
CA MET A 44 25.38 -2.89 12.53
C MET A 44 24.55 -4.17 12.31
N ILE A 45 24.00 -4.34 11.12
CA ILE A 45 23.17 -5.48 10.73
C ILE A 45 23.80 -6.17 9.52
N GLU A 46 23.63 -7.48 9.41
CA GLU A 46 24.10 -8.23 8.26
C GLU A 46 23.07 -8.22 7.13
N PHE A 47 23.51 -8.53 5.90
CA PHE A 47 22.64 -8.55 4.73
C PHE A 47 21.46 -9.51 4.87
N ALA A 48 21.66 -10.66 5.50
CA ALA A 48 20.60 -11.63 5.77
C ALA A 48 19.47 -11.07 6.64
N ASP A 49 19.78 -10.16 7.57
CA ASP A 49 18.80 -9.54 8.48
C ASP A 49 18.18 -8.27 7.91
N TYR A 50 18.76 -7.70 6.86
CA TYR A 50 18.31 -6.44 6.27
C TYR A 50 16.81 -6.43 5.89
N PRO A 51 16.24 -7.49 5.25
CA PRO A 51 14.80 -7.53 4.96
C PRO A 51 13.93 -7.45 6.21
N ASN A 52 14.33 -8.13 7.28
CA ASN A 52 13.59 -8.16 8.54
C ASN A 52 13.62 -6.80 9.24
N VAL A 53 14.74 -6.08 9.13
CA VAL A 53 14.88 -4.72 9.67
C VAL A 53 14.01 -3.75 8.90
N LEU A 54 14.00 -3.80 7.55
CA LEU A 54 13.11 -3.00 6.71
C LEU A 54 11.64 -3.22 7.08
N ILE A 55 11.22 -4.47 7.22
CA ILE A 55 9.84 -4.81 7.61
C ILE A 55 9.51 -4.24 8.99
N ARG A 56 10.41 -4.33 9.95
CA ARG A 56 10.20 -3.75 11.29
C ARG A 56 10.07 -2.24 11.23
N MET A 57 10.93 -1.55 10.49
CA MET A 57 10.88 -0.09 10.34
C MET A 57 9.56 0.35 9.70
N LEU A 58 9.14 -0.28 8.60
CA LEU A 58 7.85 0.00 7.95
C LEU A 58 6.67 -0.24 8.90
N ASN A 59 6.69 -1.34 9.65
CA ASN A 59 5.66 -1.63 10.64
C ASN A 59 5.64 -0.62 11.79
N SER A 60 6.80 -0.12 12.22
CA SER A 60 6.89 0.94 13.24
C SER A 60 6.30 2.25 12.74
N CYS A 61 6.55 2.65 11.49
CA CYS A 61 5.91 3.82 10.88
C CYS A 61 4.37 3.71 10.84
N ILE A 62 3.84 2.50 10.64
CA ILE A 62 2.38 2.26 10.63
C ILE A 62 1.79 2.29 12.05
N ARG A 63 2.47 1.66 13.02
CA ARG A 63 1.95 1.49 14.39
C ARG A 63 2.10 2.76 15.22
N GLU A 64 3.20 3.47 15.04
CA GLU A 64 3.58 4.63 15.85
C GLU A 64 3.97 5.82 14.95
N PRO A 65 3.03 6.37 14.14
CA PRO A 65 3.33 7.38 13.13
C PRO A 65 3.79 8.73 13.70
N HIS A 66 3.67 8.94 15.03
CA HIS A 66 4.18 10.13 15.70
C HIS A 66 5.65 9.99 16.13
N VAL A 67 6.13 8.75 16.25
CA VAL A 67 7.51 8.43 16.67
C VAL A 67 8.38 8.02 15.50
N HIS A 68 7.82 7.21 14.59
CA HIS A 68 8.55 6.66 13.45
C HIS A 68 7.94 7.18 12.14
N LEU A 69 8.77 7.82 11.33
CA LEU A 69 8.39 8.41 10.05
C LEU A 69 9.15 7.74 8.92
N GLY A 70 8.44 7.43 7.84
CA GLY A 70 9.03 7.05 6.56
C GLY A 70 8.75 8.17 5.56
N ILE A 71 9.79 8.90 5.15
CA ILE A 71 9.66 10.02 4.22
C ILE A 71 10.28 9.62 2.88
N PHE A 72 9.49 9.68 1.82
CA PHE A 72 9.99 9.45 0.47
C PHE A 72 10.17 10.77 -0.26
N THR A 73 11.41 11.05 -0.65
CA THR A 73 11.80 12.26 -1.38
C THR A 73 12.28 11.87 -2.78
N MET A 74 11.75 12.53 -3.80
CA MET A 74 12.15 12.32 -5.20
C MET A 74 13.07 13.43 -5.69
N THR A 75 13.94 13.08 -6.64
CA THR A 75 14.69 14.06 -7.43
C THR A 75 13.76 14.88 -8.33
N ASN A 76 14.20 16.05 -8.77
CA ASN A 76 13.39 16.97 -9.58
C ASN A 76 12.93 16.36 -10.92
N ASP A 77 13.71 15.45 -11.48
CA ASP A 77 13.41 14.72 -12.72
C ASP A 77 12.60 13.44 -12.47
N ALA A 78 12.34 13.12 -11.19
CA ALA A 78 11.65 11.92 -10.74
C ALA A 78 12.27 10.60 -11.26
N SER A 79 13.57 10.58 -11.56
CA SER A 79 14.30 9.37 -11.95
C SER A 79 14.75 8.54 -10.74
N GLU A 80 15.01 9.21 -9.64
CA GLU A 80 15.50 8.62 -8.40
C GLU A 80 14.71 9.13 -7.20
N GLY A 81 14.82 8.45 -6.08
CA GLY A 81 14.26 8.86 -4.81
C GLY A 81 14.94 8.18 -3.64
N HIS A 82 14.67 8.70 -2.46
CA HIS A 82 15.19 8.17 -1.20
C HIS A 82 14.04 7.99 -0.21
N LEU A 83 14.03 6.85 0.45
CA LEU A 83 13.14 6.58 1.57
C LEU A 83 13.94 6.66 2.86
N ASP A 84 13.67 7.70 3.64
CA ASP A 84 14.34 7.98 4.90
C ASP A 84 13.48 7.48 6.05
N PHE A 85 14.03 6.60 6.88
CA PHE A 85 13.43 6.18 8.13
C PHE A 85 13.93 7.07 9.26
N ILE A 86 13.02 7.82 9.85
CA ILE A 86 13.32 8.84 10.84
C ILE A 86 12.60 8.54 12.14
N GLN A 87 13.32 8.69 13.26
CA GLN A 87 12.73 8.61 14.60
C GLN A 87 12.64 10.01 15.23
N ASN A 88 11.45 10.33 15.74
CA ASN A 88 11.23 11.53 16.55
C ASN A 88 11.63 11.24 18.00
N MET A 89 12.66 11.93 18.48
CA MET A 89 13.22 11.78 19.83
C MET A 89 12.79 12.94 20.74
N GLU A 90 11.56 13.48 20.56
CA GLU A 90 11.00 14.65 21.28
C GLU A 90 11.75 15.96 21.01
N TYR A 91 13.09 15.95 21.01
CA TYR A 91 13.93 17.13 20.85
C TYR A 91 14.57 17.26 19.47
N LYS A 92 14.64 16.15 18.72
CA LYS A 92 15.20 16.14 17.37
C LYS A 92 14.71 14.92 16.59
N TYR A 93 14.78 15.05 15.28
CA TYR A 93 14.61 13.91 14.36
C TYR A 93 15.95 13.23 14.14
N VAL A 94 15.98 11.92 14.25
CA VAL A 94 17.17 11.09 14.02
C VAL A 94 16.89 10.19 12.81
N GLU A 95 17.71 10.33 11.78
CA GLU A 95 17.71 9.42 10.65
C GLU A 95 18.31 8.09 11.08
N LEU A 96 17.56 7.00 10.86
CA LEU A 96 17.96 5.66 11.22
C LEU A 96 18.57 4.92 10.04
N MET A 97 18.00 5.12 8.85
CA MET A 97 18.43 4.46 7.62
C MET A 97 17.80 5.15 6.41
N THR A 98 18.55 5.24 5.31
CA THR A 98 18.10 5.72 4.01
C THR A 98 18.22 4.62 2.97
N CYS A 99 17.16 4.40 2.20
CA CYS A 99 17.14 3.49 1.06
C CYS A 99 17.02 4.28 -0.24
N SER A 100 17.95 4.08 -1.18
CA SER A 100 17.89 4.70 -2.50
C SER A 100 16.99 3.90 -3.42
N PHE A 101 16.14 4.58 -4.17
CA PHE A 101 15.22 4.02 -5.14
C PHE A 101 15.48 4.58 -6.52
N THR A 102 15.25 3.77 -7.53
CA THR A 102 15.22 4.18 -8.93
C THR A 102 13.81 4.01 -9.47
N ARG A 103 13.41 4.85 -10.42
CA ARG A 103 12.12 4.71 -11.08
C ARG A 103 12.05 3.39 -11.84
N CYS A 104 10.93 2.68 -11.70
CA CYS A 104 10.74 1.43 -12.43
C CYS A 104 10.69 1.66 -13.93
N PRO A 105 11.26 0.76 -14.75
CA PRO A 105 11.07 0.76 -16.19
C PRO A 105 9.58 0.68 -16.58
N GLU A 106 9.23 1.19 -17.75
CA GLU A 106 7.83 1.31 -18.19
C GLU A 106 7.13 -0.07 -18.30
N ASP A 107 7.82 -1.10 -18.75
CA ASP A 107 7.32 -2.47 -18.83
C ASP A 107 6.93 -3.04 -17.45
N VAL A 108 7.72 -2.74 -16.41
CA VAL A 108 7.42 -3.11 -15.03
C VAL A 108 6.20 -2.36 -14.53
N VAL A 109 6.11 -1.05 -14.80
CA VAL A 109 4.94 -0.23 -14.42
C VAL A 109 3.67 -0.77 -15.08
N GLN A 110 3.72 -1.06 -16.38
CA GLN A 110 2.60 -1.62 -17.14
C GLN A 110 2.16 -2.98 -16.59
N SER A 111 3.12 -3.84 -16.25
CA SER A 111 2.84 -5.14 -15.62
C SER A 111 2.15 -4.98 -14.27
N GLN A 112 2.61 -4.05 -13.42
CA GLN A 112 2.00 -3.76 -12.12
C GLN A 112 0.58 -3.21 -12.27
N ILE A 113 0.34 -2.29 -13.20
CA ILE A 113 -1.00 -1.75 -13.49
C ILE A 113 -1.94 -2.87 -13.93
N THR A 114 -1.47 -3.72 -14.85
CA THR A 114 -2.25 -4.87 -15.33
C THR A 114 -2.61 -5.83 -14.20
N TYR A 115 -1.65 -6.13 -13.34
CA TYR A 115 -1.90 -6.99 -12.17
C TYR A 115 -2.94 -6.38 -11.22
N ARG A 116 -2.81 -5.08 -10.89
CA ARG A 116 -3.77 -4.37 -10.04
C ARG A 116 -5.17 -4.34 -10.64
N TYR A 117 -5.27 -4.02 -11.93
CA TYR A 117 -6.54 -4.02 -12.65
C TYR A 117 -7.23 -5.39 -12.58
N ASN A 118 -6.50 -6.47 -12.88
CA ASN A 118 -7.02 -7.83 -12.83
C ASN A 118 -7.44 -8.23 -11.41
N SER A 119 -6.67 -7.84 -10.40
CA SER A 119 -6.98 -8.10 -8.99
C SER A 119 -8.28 -7.41 -8.57
N VAL A 120 -8.46 -6.13 -8.93
CA VAL A 120 -9.69 -5.37 -8.64
C VAL A 120 -10.88 -5.98 -9.39
N LYS A 121 -10.72 -6.32 -10.67
CA LYS A 121 -11.76 -6.98 -11.47
C LYS A 121 -12.20 -8.32 -10.85
N GLN A 122 -11.25 -9.12 -10.38
CA GLN A 122 -11.55 -10.39 -9.70
C GLN A 122 -12.30 -10.16 -8.38
N LYS A 123 -11.86 -9.19 -7.54
CA LYS A 123 -12.55 -8.82 -6.30
C LYS A 123 -13.98 -8.38 -6.58
N LEU A 124 -14.18 -7.54 -7.60
CA LEU A 124 -15.50 -7.07 -8.02
C LEU A 124 -16.41 -8.26 -8.44
N SER A 125 -15.90 -9.18 -9.23
CA SER A 125 -16.65 -10.38 -9.64
C SER A 125 -17.08 -11.23 -8.43
N ILE A 126 -16.20 -11.44 -7.46
CA ILE A 126 -16.51 -12.17 -6.21
C ILE A 126 -17.60 -11.43 -5.42
N MET A 127 -17.49 -10.10 -5.29
CA MET A 127 -18.49 -9.29 -4.59
C MET A 127 -19.84 -9.34 -5.29
N GLN A 128 -19.88 -9.28 -6.62
CA GLN A 128 -21.11 -9.41 -7.41
C GLN A 128 -21.78 -10.79 -7.21
N ALA A 129 -20.99 -11.87 -7.23
CA ALA A 129 -21.49 -13.21 -6.97
C ALA A 129 -22.11 -13.33 -5.56
N ARG A 130 -21.41 -12.81 -4.54
CA ARG A 130 -21.92 -12.79 -3.16
C ARG A 130 -23.21 -11.97 -3.03
N LEU A 131 -23.27 -10.79 -3.67
CA LEU A 131 -24.47 -9.96 -3.68
C LEU A 131 -25.66 -10.70 -4.32
N PHE A 132 -25.42 -11.42 -5.43
CA PHE A 132 -26.43 -12.24 -6.08
C PHE A 132 -26.93 -13.36 -5.15
N GLU A 133 -26.04 -14.06 -4.46
CA GLU A 133 -26.42 -15.09 -3.47
C GLU A 133 -27.25 -14.50 -2.33
N ILE A 134 -26.84 -13.35 -1.76
CA ILE A 134 -27.58 -12.66 -0.71
C ILE A 134 -28.98 -12.26 -1.20
N ASN A 135 -29.07 -11.68 -2.39
CA ASN A 135 -30.37 -11.31 -2.98
C ASN A 135 -31.29 -12.53 -3.16
N ASN A 136 -30.78 -13.67 -3.60
CA ASN A 136 -31.55 -14.89 -3.71
C ASN A 136 -32.01 -15.41 -2.34
N LEU A 137 -31.15 -15.36 -1.32
CA LEU A 137 -31.52 -15.75 0.05
C LEU A 137 -32.62 -14.83 0.63
N VAL A 138 -32.50 -13.53 0.42
CA VAL A 138 -33.49 -12.54 0.87
C VAL A 138 -34.82 -12.76 0.13
N LYS A 139 -34.77 -12.96 -1.19
CA LYS A 139 -35.96 -13.25 -2.02
C LYS A 139 -36.73 -14.49 -1.53
N ASN A 140 -35.98 -15.51 -1.12
CA ASN A 140 -36.60 -16.77 -0.66
C ASN A 140 -37.10 -16.71 0.78
N LYS A 141 -36.41 -15.99 1.68
CA LYS A 141 -36.73 -15.94 3.11
C LYS A 141 -37.62 -14.76 3.48
N ASN A 142 -37.47 -13.62 2.83
CA ASN A 142 -38.22 -12.39 3.14
C ASN A 142 -38.36 -11.47 1.91
N PRO A 143 -39.29 -11.80 0.98
CA PRO A 143 -39.46 -11.00 -0.23
C PRO A 143 -39.88 -9.56 -0.01
N SER A 144 -40.54 -9.23 1.13
CA SER A 144 -40.95 -7.87 1.46
C SER A 144 -39.75 -6.96 1.75
N LEU A 145 -38.66 -7.51 2.28
CA LEU A 145 -37.41 -6.76 2.53
C LEU A 145 -36.74 -6.34 1.21
N LEU A 146 -36.80 -7.18 0.20
CA LEU A 146 -36.24 -6.87 -1.13
C LEU A 146 -36.95 -5.66 -1.76
N LEU A 147 -38.28 -5.60 -1.61
CA LEU A 147 -39.08 -4.47 -2.11
C LEU A 147 -38.75 -3.14 -1.39
N GLN A 148 -38.39 -3.20 -0.11
CA GLN A 148 -37.96 -2.03 0.66
C GLN A 148 -36.58 -1.52 0.20
N LEU A 149 -35.64 -2.44 -0.10
CA LEU A 149 -34.29 -2.10 -0.59
C LEU A 149 -34.30 -1.56 -2.03
N GLN A 150 -35.31 -1.94 -2.83
CA GLN A 150 -35.45 -1.46 -4.21
C GLN A 150 -36.15 -0.09 -4.33
N LYS A 151 -36.75 0.43 -3.27
CA LYS A 151 -37.30 1.80 -3.28
C LYS A 151 -36.12 2.80 -3.24
N PRO A 152 -36.01 3.70 -4.23
CA PRO A 152 -35.03 4.75 -4.18
C PRO A 152 -35.28 5.61 -2.94
N SER A 153 -34.22 5.89 -2.17
CA SER A 153 -34.23 6.77 -1.01
C SER A 153 -34.40 8.22 -1.45
N GLY A 154 -35.65 8.62 -1.80
CA GLY A 154 -35.88 9.94 -2.32
C GLY A 154 -37.35 10.25 -2.60
N GLU A 155 -38.22 10.20 -1.57
CA GLU A 155 -39.44 10.98 -1.56
C GLU A 155 -39.89 11.16 -0.10
N SER A 156 -39.26 12.08 0.62
CA SER A 156 -39.89 12.74 1.75
C SER A 156 -40.87 13.77 1.20
N LYS A 157 -42.14 13.37 1.02
CA LYS A 157 -43.26 14.31 0.77
C LYS A 157 -43.42 15.21 1.98
N SER A 158 -42.95 16.44 1.88
CA SER A 158 -43.34 17.52 2.74
C SER A 158 -44.80 17.86 2.45
N SER A 159 -45.72 17.30 3.21
CA SER A 159 -47.10 17.77 3.26
C SER A 159 -47.16 19.05 4.10
N GLN A 160 -47.02 20.21 3.48
CA GLN A 160 -47.46 21.47 4.04
C GLN A 160 -48.99 21.48 4.02
N SER A 161 -49.60 21.28 5.17
CA SER A 161 -51.01 21.61 5.38
C SER A 161 -51.12 23.11 5.64
N VAL A 162 -51.56 23.85 4.63
CA VAL A 162 -52.11 25.19 4.80
C VAL A 162 -53.45 25.06 5.50
N ARG A 163 -53.58 25.60 6.71
CA ARG A 163 -54.87 25.94 7.32
C ARG A 163 -55.01 27.46 7.38
N ARG A 164 -56.13 27.89 6.85
CA ARG A 164 -56.71 29.22 6.94
C ARG A 164 -56.82 29.72 8.36
#